data_e7326a6c88b585b03264863c5e8e5b9e
#
_entry.id   e7326a6c88b585b03264863c5e8e5b9e
#
_cell.length_a   1.000
_cell.length_b   1.000
_cell.length_c   1.000
_cell.angle_alpha   90.00
_cell.angle_beta   90.00
_cell.angle_gamma   90.00
#
_symmetry.space_group_name_H-M   'P 1'
#
loop_
_entity.id
_entity.type
_entity.pdbx_description
1 polymer ?
#
loop_
_entity_poly.entity_id
_entity_poly.type
_entity_poly.pdbx_seq_one_letter_code
_entity_poly.pdbx_strand_id
1 'polypeptide(L)'
;MMTVFTCEDNFDAMMTCVYEAWASRLGHSNIKLKTEPIGNLELFCDYRHVDADSEKTASVVRSIKSKISYQAYIMIYEAAMSDAEDKLDTIYRFMVAGFHYGAHVVDFLQEPVVMRMFELKRKVGNEAHFHVEFIRFANMPGDVLVSHIEPKSNVLTLVAPHFSDRLPSENWMIIDDKRFIAVVHPADQDYYLTTLSKEEMDRLSIQTDDPFIDLWKDFFNTIGIKERENHQCQRNLMPLWYRKHMTEFQ
;
A
#
# COMPACT_ATOMS: atom_id res chain seq x y z
N MET A 1 -30.49 14.61 0.95
CA MET A 1 -30.21 13.24 1.43
C MET A 1 -28.80 12.89 0.96
N MET A 2 -27.93 12.42 1.85
CA MET A 2 -26.55 12.05 1.51
C MET A 2 -26.54 10.70 0.81
N THR A 3 -25.81 10.57 -0.28
CA THR A 3 -25.57 9.29 -0.94
C THR A 3 -24.14 8.84 -0.69
N VAL A 4 -23.96 7.64 -0.14
CA VAL A 4 -22.67 7.04 0.14
C VAL A 4 -22.40 5.95 -0.90
N PHE A 5 -21.43 6.20 -1.74
CA PHE A 5 -20.93 5.19 -2.67
C PHE A 5 -19.89 4.32 -1.98
N THR A 6 -19.98 3.00 -2.12
CA THR A 6 -19.10 2.04 -1.48
C THR A 6 -18.47 1.12 -2.51
N CYS A 7 -17.27 0.64 -2.24
CA CYS A 7 -16.59 -0.31 -3.11
C CYS A 7 -15.57 -1.13 -2.32
N GLU A 8 -15.08 -2.20 -2.91
CA GLU A 8 -13.96 -2.95 -2.39
C GLU A 8 -12.70 -2.08 -2.22
N ASP A 9 -11.82 -2.47 -1.26
CA ASP A 9 -10.57 -1.77 -0.97
C ASP A 9 -9.45 -2.16 -1.95
N ASN A 10 -9.67 -1.85 -3.23
CA ASN A 10 -8.68 -1.97 -4.29
C ASN A 10 -8.74 -0.76 -5.23
N PHE A 11 -7.65 -0.48 -5.94
CA PHE A 11 -7.53 0.73 -6.76
C PHE A 11 -8.58 0.81 -7.88
N ASP A 12 -8.87 -0.30 -8.55
CA ASP A 12 -9.82 -0.33 -9.66
C ASP A 12 -11.25 -0.06 -9.19
N ALA A 13 -11.66 -0.69 -8.09
CA ALA A 13 -12.96 -0.44 -7.46
C ALA A 13 -13.09 1.01 -6.98
N MET A 14 -12.05 1.57 -6.36
CA MET A 14 -12.03 2.98 -5.93
C MET A 14 -12.17 3.95 -7.10
N MET A 15 -11.44 3.74 -8.20
CA MET A 15 -11.54 4.63 -9.38
C MET A 15 -12.90 4.48 -10.07
N THR A 16 -13.46 3.27 -10.12
CA THR A 16 -14.82 3.06 -10.62
C THR A 16 -15.85 3.74 -9.72
N CYS A 17 -15.70 3.66 -8.40
CA CYS A 17 -16.56 4.33 -7.44
C CYS A 17 -16.53 5.86 -7.62
N VAL A 18 -15.36 6.46 -7.87
CA VAL A 18 -15.21 7.87 -8.20
C VAL A 18 -15.93 8.21 -9.50
N TYR A 19 -15.83 7.36 -10.53
CA TYR A 19 -16.54 7.54 -11.80
C TYR A 19 -18.05 7.57 -11.61
N GLU A 20 -18.62 6.58 -10.91
CA GLU A 20 -20.06 6.48 -10.68
C GLU A 20 -20.60 7.65 -9.82
N ALA A 21 -19.84 8.01 -8.77
CA ALA A 21 -20.17 9.16 -7.95
C ALA A 21 -20.24 10.46 -8.77
N TRP A 22 -19.28 10.65 -9.67
CA TRP A 22 -19.26 11.82 -10.58
C TRP A 22 -20.40 11.78 -11.61
N ALA A 23 -20.61 10.63 -12.23
CA ALA A 23 -21.66 10.41 -13.24
C ALA A 23 -23.09 10.56 -12.67
N SER A 24 -23.28 10.36 -11.37
CA SER A 24 -24.57 10.46 -10.68
C SER A 24 -25.16 11.86 -10.71
N ARG A 25 -24.33 12.92 -10.87
CA ARG A 25 -24.72 14.34 -10.87
C ARG A 25 -25.51 14.80 -9.64
N LEU A 26 -25.37 14.12 -8.50
CA LEU A 26 -26.06 14.46 -7.26
C LEU A 26 -25.49 15.73 -6.58
N GLY A 27 -24.38 16.26 -7.10
CA GLY A 27 -23.62 17.38 -6.51
C GLY A 27 -22.62 16.89 -5.47
N HIS A 28 -21.40 17.43 -5.53
CA HIS A 28 -20.28 16.96 -4.70
C HIS A 28 -20.53 17.04 -3.19
N SER A 29 -21.35 17.98 -2.72
CA SER A 29 -21.72 18.14 -1.31
C SER A 29 -22.66 17.05 -0.79
N ASN A 30 -23.38 16.35 -1.67
CA ASN A 30 -24.36 15.32 -1.33
C ASN A 30 -23.81 13.90 -1.49
N ILE A 31 -22.53 13.78 -1.78
CA ILE A 31 -21.84 12.50 -2.06
C ILE A 31 -20.77 12.28 -1.00
N LYS A 32 -20.64 11.04 -0.54
CA LYS A 32 -19.54 10.53 0.26
C LYS A 32 -19.08 9.19 -0.31
N LEU A 33 -17.79 8.91 -0.23
CA LEU A 33 -17.24 7.65 -0.73
C LEU A 33 -16.56 6.90 0.41
N LYS A 34 -16.74 5.58 0.47
CA LYS A 34 -16.12 4.71 1.48
C LYS A 34 -15.64 3.39 0.85
N THR A 35 -14.53 2.88 1.35
CA THR A 35 -14.11 1.49 1.07
C THR A 35 -14.77 0.53 2.05
N GLU A 36 -15.03 -0.69 1.61
CA GLU A 36 -15.56 -1.78 2.43
C GLU A 36 -14.41 -2.56 3.12
N PRO A 37 -14.69 -3.20 4.29
CA PRO A 37 -15.96 -3.25 4.99
C PRO A 37 -16.32 -1.95 5.72
N ILE A 38 -17.60 -1.57 5.72
CA ILE A 38 -18.08 -0.39 6.42
C ILE A 38 -18.35 -0.75 7.89
N GLY A 39 -17.67 -0.08 8.81
CA GLY A 39 -17.84 -0.35 10.24
C GLY A 39 -19.23 0.06 10.74
N ASN A 40 -19.57 1.34 10.65
CA ASN A 40 -20.85 1.87 11.11
C ASN A 40 -21.61 2.56 9.97
N LEU A 41 -22.88 2.23 9.81
CA LEU A 41 -23.77 2.91 8.88
C LEU A 41 -24.20 4.27 9.44
N GLU A 42 -24.16 5.30 8.61
CA GLU A 42 -24.65 6.62 8.94
C GLU A 42 -26.17 6.68 8.72
N LEU A 43 -26.92 7.27 9.65
CA LEU A 43 -28.37 7.41 9.53
C LEU A 43 -28.72 8.40 8.41
N PHE A 44 -29.86 8.18 7.76
CA PHE A 44 -30.41 9.04 6.69
C PHE A 44 -29.52 9.12 5.44
N CYS A 45 -28.69 8.12 5.19
CA CYS A 45 -27.87 7.97 3.99
C CYS A 45 -28.41 6.85 3.08
N ASP A 46 -28.30 7.06 1.77
CA ASP A 46 -28.53 6.04 0.75
C ASP A 46 -27.18 5.41 0.37
N TYR A 47 -27.04 4.08 0.54
CA TYR A 47 -25.80 3.35 0.26
C TYR A 47 -25.87 2.66 -1.09
N ARG A 48 -24.86 2.86 -1.92
CA ARG A 48 -24.74 2.28 -3.26
C ARG A 48 -23.40 1.59 -3.43
N HIS A 49 -23.43 0.28 -3.53
CA HIS A 49 -22.25 -0.50 -3.86
C HIS A 49 -21.89 -0.34 -5.34
N VAL A 50 -20.60 -0.31 -5.63
CA VAL A 50 -20.03 -0.17 -6.98
C VAL A 50 -18.99 -1.26 -7.19
N ASP A 51 -19.24 -2.12 -8.16
CA ASP A 51 -18.29 -3.13 -8.62
C ASP A 51 -17.16 -2.51 -9.47
N ALA A 52 -15.98 -3.13 -9.45
CA ALA A 52 -14.86 -2.68 -10.24
C ALA A 52 -15.10 -2.84 -11.75
N ASP A 53 -14.72 -1.81 -12.52
CA ASP A 53 -14.82 -1.77 -13.97
C ASP A 53 -13.53 -1.17 -14.55
N SER A 54 -12.78 -1.96 -15.29
CA SER A 54 -11.47 -1.58 -15.82
C SER A 54 -11.53 -0.46 -16.86
N GLU A 55 -12.61 -0.36 -17.64
CA GLU A 55 -12.77 0.70 -18.64
C GLU A 55 -13.02 2.05 -17.96
N LYS A 56 -13.86 2.06 -16.93
CA LYS A 56 -14.12 3.26 -16.12
C LYS A 56 -12.86 3.69 -15.35
N THR A 57 -12.14 2.74 -14.76
CA THR A 57 -10.84 2.99 -14.12
C THR A 57 -9.86 3.64 -15.10
N ALA A 58 -9.68 3.06 -16.29
CA ALA A 58 -8.79 3.61 -17.30
C ALA A 58 -9.20 5.03 -17.73
N SER A 59 -10.51 5.30 -17.82
CA SER A 59 -11.05 6.61 -18.15
C SER A 59 -10.73 7.65 -17.06
N VAL A 60 -10.92 7.30 -15.79
CA VAL A 60 -10.59 8.18 -14.65
C VAL A 60 -9.08 8.46 -14.60
N VAL A 61 -8.24 7.43 -14.68
CA VAL A 61 -6.77 7.57 -14.69
C VAL A 61 -6.30 8.47 -15.83
N ARG A 62 -6.84 8.28 -17.04
CA ARG A 62 -6.54 9.14 -18.19
C ARG A 62 -6.95 10.59 -17.92
N SER A 63 -8.11 10.79 -17.32
CA SER A 63 -8.60 12.14 -16.99
C SER A 63 -7.74 12.84 -15.95
N ILE A 64 -7.28 12.12 -14.92
CA ILE A 64 -6.36 12.66 -13.93
C ILE A 64 -5.05 13.08 -14.59
N LYS A 65 -4.42 12.18 -15.35
CA LYS A 65 -3.13 12.42 -16.00
C LYS A 65 -3.15 13.55 -17.00
N SER A 66 -4.26 13.68 -17.76
CA SER A 66 -4.38 14.69 -18.84
C SER A 66 -4.89 16.04 -18.37
N LYS A 67 -5.79 16.09 -17.38
CA LYS A 67 -6.48 17.31 -16.94
C LYS A 67 -5.95 17.89 -15.64
N ILE A 68 -5.32 17.06 -14.81
CA ILE A 68 -4.67 17.51 -13.59
C ILE A 68 -3.15 17.40 -13.79
N SER A 69 -2.53 16.26 -13.44
CA SER A 69 -1.10 16.01 -13.70
C SER A 69 -0.74 14.55 -13.43
N TYR A 70 0.41 14.10 -13.94
CA TYR A 70 0.99 12.81 -13.58
C TYR A 70 1.36 12.75 -12.08
N GLN A 71 1.84 13.86 -11.51
CA GLN A 71 2.16 13.95 -10.08
C GLN A 71 0.92 13.76 -9.20
N ALA A 72 -0.23 14.36 -9.58
CA ALA A 72 -1.50 14.13 -8.89
C ALA A 72 -1.94 12.66 -8.98
N TYR A 73 -1.73 12.01 -10.12
CA TYR A 73 -2.01 10.58 -10.27
C TYR A 73 -1.18 9.72 -9.30
N ILE A 74 0.14 9.96 -9.21
CA ILE A 74 0.99 9.23 -8.25
C ILE A 74 0.53 9.47 -6.81
N MET A 75 0.19 10.72 -6.47
CA MET A 75 -0.31 11.05 -5.14
C MET A 75 -1.62 10.32 -4.80
N ILE A 76 -2.54 10.24 -5.77
CA ILE A 76 -3.80 9.50 -5.65
C ILE A 76 -3.53 8.00 -5.49
N TYR A 77 -2.64 7.44 -6.32
CA TYR A 77 -2.30 6.02 -6.27
C TYR A 77 -1.72 5.63 -4.91
N GLU A 78 -0.72 6.38 -4.42
CA GLU A 78 -0.12 6.12 -3.11
C GLU A 78 -1.14 6.31 -1.97
N ALA A 79 -1.98 7.36 -2.01
CA ALA A 79 -3.03 7.57 -1.01
C ALA A 79 -4.08 6.45 -1.01
N ALA A 80 -4.42 5.88 -2.17
CA ALA A 80 -5.33 4.74 -2.27
C ALA A 80 -4.80 3.49 -1.55
N MET A 81 -3.48 3.33 -1.45
CA MET A 81 -2.84 2.23 -0.72
C MET A 81 -2.93 2.37 0.80
N SER A 82 -3.33 3.53 1.34
CA SER A 82 -3.44 3.79 2.78
C SER A 82 -4.49 2.89 3.47
N ASP A 83 -4.29 2.63 4.76
CA ASP A 83 -5.26 1.96 5.64
C ASP A 83 -6.31 2.93 6.23
N ALA A 84 -6.27 4.22 5.87
CA ALA A 84 -7.17 5.23 6.42
C ALA A 84 -8.61 5.09 5.87
N GLU A 85 -9.60 5.14 6.75
CA GLU A 85 -11.02 5.01 6.39
C GLU A 85 -11.53 6.15 5.51
N ASP A 86 -10.93 7.34 5.62
CA ASP A 86 -11.29 8.54 4.87
C ASP A 86 -10.58 8.67 3.51
N LYS A 87 -9.73 7.72 3.14
CA LYS A 87 -8.89 7.81 1.95
C LYS A 87 -9.68 8.04 0.66
N LEU A 88 -10.75 7.29 0.45
CA LEU A 88 -11.52 7.35 -0.80
C LEU A 88 -12.30 8.66 -0.96
N ASP A 89 -12.93 9.16 0.12
CA ASP A 89 -13.59 10.47 0.07
C ASP A 89 -12.58 11.60 -0.08
N THR A 90 -11.42 11.49 0.57
CA THR A 90 -10.31 12.44 0.42
C THR A 90 -9.79 12.48 -1.02
N ILE A 91 -9.59 11.31 -1.66
CA ILE A 91 -9.23 11.21 -3.08
C ILE A 91 -10.26 11.88 -3.96
N TYR A 92 -11.55 11.60 -3.74
CA TYR A 92 -12.63 12.22 -4.50
C TYR A 92 -12.63 13.74 -4.38
N ARG A 93 -12.53 14.29 -3.16
CA ARG A 93 -12.47 15.74 -2.92
C ARG A 93 -11.22 16.37 -3.53
N PHE A 94 -10.09 15.70 -3.43
CA PHE A 94 -8.84 16.15 -4.06
C PHE A 94 -8.97 16.20 -5.59
N MET A 95 -9.62 15.22 -6.20
CA MET A 95 -9.88 15.24 -7.64
C MET A 95 -10.81 16.39 -8.03
N VAL A 96 -11.86 16.69 -7.24
CA VAL A 96 -12.72 17.85 -7.46
C VAL A 96 -11.90 19.15 -7.43
N ALA A 97 -11.03 19.32 -6.45
CA ALA A 97 -10.11 20.45 -6.38
C ALA A 97 -9.13 20.45 -7.57
N GLY A 98 -8.60 19.29 -7.95
CA GLY A 98 -7.66 19.13 -9.05
C GLY A 98 -8.25 19.52 -10.40
N PHE A 99 -9.50 19.17 -10.66
CA PHE A 99 -10.19 19.62 -11.88
C PHE A 99 -10.49 21.13 -11.90
N HIS A 100 -10.50 21.77 -10.73
CA HIS A 100 -10.68 23.22 -10.64
C HIS A 100 -9.34 23.99 -10.78
N TYR A 101 -8.28 23.53 -10.07
CA TYR A 101 -6.99 24.20 -9.98
C TYR A 101 -5.95 23.69 -11.01
N GLY A 102 -6.26 22.60 -11.71
CA GLY A 102 -5.32 21.95 -12.65
C GLY A 102 -4.09 21.37 -11.94
N ALA A 103 -2.95 21.39 -12.63
CA ALA A 103 -1.70 20.80 -12.16
C ALA A 103 -1.17 21.40 -10.84
N HIS A 104 -1.51 22.65 -10.55
CA HIS A 104 -1.04 23.34 -9.34
C HIS A 104 -1.72 22.86 -8.05
N VAL A 105 -2.77 22.02 -8.12
CA VAL A 105 -3.48 21.53 -6.93
C VAL A 105 -2.54 20.90 -5.90
N VAL A 106 -1.46 20.24 -6.35
CA VAL A 106 -0.50 19.55 -5.48
C VAL A 106 0.33 20.53 -4.60
N ASP A 107 0.36 21.81 -4.97
CA ASP A 107 1.12 22.84 -4.27
C ASP A 107 0.25 23.60 -3.25
N PHE A 108 -1.08 23.44 -3.30
CA PHE A 108 -2.02 24.16 -2.42
C PHE A 108 -2.17 23.49 -1.05
N LEU A 109 -1.08 23.37 -0.31
CA LEU A 109 -1.07 22.72 1.02
C LEU A 109 -1.91 23.45 2.08
N GLN A 110 -2.33 24.69 1.86
CA GLN A 110 -3.27 25.43 2.70
C GLN A 110 -4.72 24.89 2.57
N GLU A 111 -5.05 24.19 1.49
CA GLU A 111 -6.33 23.54 1.32
C GLU A 111 -6.37 22.24 2.15
N PRO A 112 -7.35 22.08 3.07
CA PRO A 112 -7.37 20.93 3.99
C PRO A 112 -7.35 19.57 3.27
N VAL A 113 -8.03 19.46 2.14
CA VAL A 113 -8.06 18.23 1.37
C VAL A 113 -6.71 17.89 0.73
N VAL A 114 -5.98 18.90 0.28
CA VAL A 114 -4.64 18.71 -0.31
C VAL A 114 -3.63 18.32 0.77
N MET A 115 -3.69 18.98 1.93
CA MET A 115 -2.88 18.62 3.09
C MET A 115 -3.17 17.18 3.51
N ARG A 116 -4.45 16.77 3.57
CA ARG A 116 -4.83 15.41 3.95
C ARG A 116 -4.33 14.38 2.95
N MET A 117 -4.41 14.65 1.65
CA MET A 117 -3.82 13.80 0.61
C MET A 117 -2.30 13.65 0.79
N PHE A 118 -1.61 14.74 1.11
CA PHE A 118 -0.17 14.72 1.36
C PHE A 118 0.17 13.86 2.60
N GLU A 119 -0.63 13.94 3.66
CA GLU A 119 -0.46 13.10 4.86
C GLU A 119 -0.64 11.62 4.55
N LEU A 120 -1.69 11.25 3.79
CA LEU A 120 -1.94 9.87 3.36
C LEU A 120 -0.77 9.33 2.55
N LYS A 121 -0.37 10.05 1.51
CA LYS A 121 0.80 9.71 0.68
C LYS A 121 2.05 9.52 1.53
N ARG A 122 2.37 10.49 2.40
CA ARG A 122 3.56 10.45 3.24
C ARG A 122 3.57 9.26 4.19
N LYS A 123 2.40 8.93 4.80
CA LYS A 123 2.26 7.77 5.67
C LYS A 123 2.59 6.48 4.94
N VAL A 124 2.01 6.28 3.76
CA VAL A 124 2.23 5.10 2.92
C VAL A 124 3.68 5.02 2.43
N GLY A 125 4.23 6.14 1.96
CA GLY A 125 5.62 6.19 1.48
C GLY A 125 6.63 5.89 2.59
N ASN A 126 6.43 6.43 3.80
CA ASN A 126 7.27 6.11 4.95
C ASN A 126 7.17 4.62 5.33
N GLU A 127 5.98 4.05 5.30
CA GLU A 127 5.79 2.63 5.59
C GLU A 127 6.46 1.73 4.55
N ALA A 128 6.34 2.06 3.27
CA ALA A 128 7.03 1.36 2.18
C ALA A 128 8.56 1.45 2.35
N HIS A 129 9.08 2.64 2.69
CA HIS A 129 10.50 2.84 2.94
C HIS A 129 11.03 1.97 4.08
N PHE A 130 10.32 1.89 5.20
CA PHE A 130 10.68 1.00 6.30
C PHE A 130 10.67 -0.48 5.89
N HIS A 131 9.71 -0.91 5.06
CA HIS A 131 9.73 -2.28 4.55
C HIS A 131 10.92 -2.54 3.62
N VAL A 132 11.33 -1.58 2.81
CA VAL A 132 12.56 -1.70 2.01
C VAL A 132 13.81 -1.92 2.90
N GLU A 133 13.87 -1.26 4.06
CA GLU A 133 15.00 -1.40 5.00
C GLU A 133 14.96 -2.71 5.81
N PHE A 134 13.74 -3.17 6.16
CA PHE A 134 13.56 -4.22 7.18
C PHE A 134 13.14 -5.58 6.62
N ILE A 135 12.80 -5.71 5.35
CA ILE A 135 12.55 -7.01 4.73
C ILE A 135 13.78 -7.91 4.85
N ARG A 136 13.54 -9.15 5.29
CA ARG A 136 14.53 -10.23 5.33
C ARG A 136 14.00 -11.39 4.52
N PHE A 137 14.82 -11.86 3.60
CA PHE A 137 14.52 -13.04 2.81
C PHE A 137 15.12 -14.26 3.48
N ALA A 138 14.38 -15.37 3.44
CA ALA A 138 14.86 -16.69 3.75
C ALA A 138 14.90 -17.52 2.46
N ASN A 139 15.92 -18.36 2.28
CA ASN A 139 16.00 -19.23 1.13
C ASN A 139 15.11 -20.46 1.34
N MET A 140 14.18 -20.67 0.42
CA MET A 140 13.27 -21.82 0.42
C MET A 140 13.79 -22.89 -0.56
N PRO A 141 13.33 -24.16 -0.41
CA PRO A 141 13.68 -25.21 -1.37
C PRO A 141 13.39 -24.79 -2.82
N GLY A 142 14.37 -24.97 -3.71
CA GLY A 142 14.29 -24.55 -5.12
C GLY A 142 14.92 -23.19 -5.39
N ASP A 143 15.75 -22.69 -4.49
CA ASP A 143 16.46 -21.40 -4.60
C ASP A 143 15.50 -20.21 -4.84
N VAL A 144 14.48 -20.14 -4.02
CA VAL A 144 13.52 -19.03 -4.00
C VAL A 144 13.66 -18.26 -2.69
N LEU A 145 13.91 -16.96 -2.78
CA LEU A 145 13.97 -16.06 -1.65
C LEU A 145 12.55 -15.63 -1.25
N VAL A 146 12.10 -15.97 -0.05
CA VAL A 146 10.75 -15.63 0.44
C VAL A 146 10.84 -14.70 1.64
N SER A 147 10.00 -13.68 1.66
CA SER A 147 9.82 -12.78 2.79
C SER A 147 8.35 -12.57 3.11
N HIS A 148 8.04 -12.50 4.40
CA HIS A 148 6.71 -12.19 4.92
C HIS A 148 6.68 -10.79 5.52
N ILE A 149 5.60 -10.05 5.28
CA ILE A 149 5.35 -8.73 5.87
C ILE A 149 3.88 -8.61 6.32
N GLU A 150 3.64 -7.75 7.30
CA GLU A 150 2.28 -7.43 7.77
C GLU A 150 2.06 -5.90 7.78
N PRO A 151 2.08 -5.24 6.64
CA PRO A 151 1.94 -3.79 6.59
C PRO A 151 0.52 -3.33 6.95
N LYS A 152 0.38 -2.09 7.43
CA LYS A 152 -0.92 -1.43 7.59
C LYS A 152 -1.48 -1.02 6.24
N SER A 153 -0.67 -0.32 5.45
CA SER A 153 -0.99 0.09 4.08
C SER A 153 -0.62 -1.01 3.07
N ASN A 154 -1.23 -1.02 1.90
CA ASN A 154 -0.85 -1.93 0.82
C ASN A 154 0.43 -1.44 0.13
N VAL A 155 1.60 -1.87 0.62
CA VAL A 155 2.89 -1.34 0.16
C VAL A 155 3.60 -2.21 -0.89
N LEU A 156 3.07 -3.37 -1.25
CA LEU A 156 3.77 -4.32 -2.13
C LEU A 156 4.19 -3.70 -3.46
N THR A 157 3.30 -2.94 -4.11
CA THR A 157 3.60 -2.28 -5.39
C THR A 157 4.62 -1.16 -5.28
N LEU A 158 4.84 -0.63 -4.09
CA LEU A 158 5.82 0.43 -3.82
C LEU A 158 7.19 -0.14 -3.43
N VAL A 159 7.20 -1.33 -2.84
CA VAL A 159 8.41 -2.04 -2.39
C VAL A 159 9.02 -2.89 -3.51
N ALA A 160 8.19 -3.53 -4.34
CA ALA A 160 8.61 -4.44 -5.39
C ALA A 160 9.65 -3.87 -6.36
N PRO A 161 9.53 -2.62 -6.87
CA PRO A 161 10.52 -2.06 -7.78
C PRO A 161 11.94 -2.05 -7.21
N HIS A 162 12.07 -1.73 -5.90
CA HIS A 162 13.38 -1.71 -5.23
C HIS A 162 14.06 -3.09 -5.26
N PHE A 163 13.32 -4.15 -4.95
CA PHE A 163 13.89 -5.50 -4.94
C PHE A 163 14.08 -6.07 -6.35
N SER A 164 13.24 -5.69 -7.31
CA SER A 164 13.45 -6.03 -8.71
C SER A 164 14.77 -5.46 -9.25
N ASP A 165 15.08 -4.20 -8.91
CA ASP A 165 16.34 -3.57 -9.28
C ASP A 165 17.56 -4.15 -8.54
N ARG A 166 17.37 -4.56 -7.27
CA ARG A 166 18.45 -5.04 -6.41
C ARG A 166 18.79 -6.51 -6.62
N LEU A 167 17.80 -7.34 -6.95
CA LEU A 167 17.88 -8.80 -7.07
C LEU A 167 17.29 -9.27 -8.41
N PRO A 168 17.78 -8.75 -9.56
CA PRO A 168 17.17 -9.04 -10.86
C PRO A 168 17.32 -10.50 -11.28
N SER A 169 18.42 -11.14 -10.88
CA SER A 169 18.76 -12.53 -11.28
C SER A 169 18.26 -13.59 -10.29
N GLU A 170 17.51 -13.17 -9.26
CA GLU A 170 17.03 -14.08 -8.22
C GLU A 170 15.52 -14.33 -8.36
N ASN A 171 15.10 -15.56 -8.05
CA ASN A 171 13.69 -15.82 -7.82
C ASN A 171 13.32 -15.35 -6.41
N TRP A 172 12.40 -14.43 -6.30
CA TRP A 172 11.95 -13.96 -4.99
C TRP A 172 10.45 -13.69 -4.90
N MET A 173 9.95 -13.75 -3.68
CA MET A 173 8.56 -13.47 -3.34
C MET A 173 8.49 -12.65 -2.05
N ILE A 174 7.63 -11.62 -2.05
CA ILE A 174 7.27 -10.87 -0.85
C ILE A 174 5.77 -11.03 -0.62
N ILE A 175 5.39 -11.53 0.55
CA ILE A 175 4.03 -11.92 0.90
C ILE A 175 3.47 -10.94 1.94
N ASP A 176 2.33 -10.33 1.67
CA ASP A 176 1.52 -9.60 2.65
C ASP A 176 0.55 -10.57 3.32
N ASP A 177 0.90 -10.99 4.54
CA ASP A 177 0.14 -11.97 5.32
C ASP A 177 -1.26 -11.47 5.69
N LYS A 178 -1.43 -10.16 5.79
CA LYS A 178 -2.70 -9.54 6.16
C LYS A 178 -3.73 -9.55 5.02
N ARG A 179 -3.24 -9.39 3.77
CA ARG A 179 -4.10 -9.27 2.58
C ARG A 179 -4.14 -10.51 1.73
N PHE A 180 -3.32 -11.52 2.05
CA PHE A 180 -3.18 -12.75 1.24
C PHE A 180 -2.80 -12.45 -0.21
N ILE A 181 -1.90 -11.49 -0.41
CA ILE A 181 -1.35 -11.13 -1.70
C ILE A 181 0.17 -11.24 -1.68
N ALA A 182 0.75 -11.52 -2.83
CA ALA A 182 2.18 -11.59 -2.99
C ALA A 182 2.66 -10.89 -4.26
N VAL A 183 3.86 -10.35 -4.20
CA VAL A 183 4.66 -10.03 -5.37
C VAL A 183 5.60 -11.19 -5.63
N VAL A 184 5.58 -11.69 -6.85
CA VAL A 184 6.45 -12.77 -7.33
C VAL A 184 7.36 -12.24 -8.42
N HIS A 185 8.65 -12.46 -8.29
CA HIS A 185 9.66 -12.11 -9.28
C HIS A 185 10.42 -13.35 -9.73
N PRO A 186 10.19 -13.85 -10.94
CA PRO A 186 11.05 -14.84 -11.55
C PRO A 186 12.37 -14.20 -11.95
N ALA A 187 13.48 -14.94 -11.83
CA ALA A 187 14.80 -14.46 -12.23
C ALA A 187 14.81 -13.91 -13.67
N ASP A 188 15.42 -12.75 -13.85
CA ASP A 188 15.57 -12.05 -15.13
C ASP A 188 14.24 -11.71 -15.84
N GLN A 189 13.13 -11.60 -15.10
CA GLN A 189 11.81 -11.26 -15.64
C GLN A 189 11.14 -10.14 -14.80
N ASP A 190 10.06 -9.58 -15.35
CA ASP A 190 9.24 -8.63 -14.61
C ASP A 190 8.47 -9.33 -13.47
N TYR A 191 8.34 -8.64 -12.35
CA TYR A 191 7.51 -9.11 -11.24
C TYR A 191 6.02 -8.96 -11.53
N TYR A 192 5.21 -9.78 -10.87
CA TYR A 192 3.75 -9.70 -10.92
C TYR A 192 3.12 -9.89 -9.55
N LEU A 193 1.89 -9.42 -9.41
CA LEU A 193 1.08 -9.58 -8.21
C LEU A 193 0.19 -10.82 -8.36
N THR A 194 0.00 -11.55 -7.27
CA THR A 194 -0.93 -12.67 -7.18
C THR A 194 -1.64 -12.69 -5.83
N THR A 195 -2.81 -13.29 -5.79
CA THR A 195 -3.51 -13.62 -4.54
C THR A 195 -3.14 -15.03 -4.11
N LEU A 196 -3.01 -15.24 -2.82
CA LEU A 196 -2.69 -16.54 -2.22
C LEU A 196 -3.90 -17.09 -1.46
N SER A 197 -4.16 -18.38 -1.60
CA SER A 197 -5.09 -19.08 -0.72
C SER A 197 -4.44 -19.32 0.65
N LYS A 198 -5.26 -19.59 1.66
CA LYS A 198 -4.74 -19.91 3.00
C LYS A 198 -3.84 -21.15 2.99
N GLU A 199 -4.16 -22.13 2.17
CA GLU A 199 -3.36 -23.36 2.02
C GLU A 199 -1.98 -23.08 1.41
N GLU A 200 -1.88 -22.16 0.46
CA GLU A 200 -0.61 -21.72 -0.12
C GLU A 200 0.21 -20.92 0.90
N MET A 201 -0.43 -20.04 1.68
CA MET A 201 0.22 -19.32 2.78
C MET A 201 0.83 -20.27 3.81
N ASP A 202 0.08 -21.31 4.23
CA ASP A 202 0.56 -22.30 5.21
C ASP A 202 1.78 -23.09 4.67
N ARG A 203 1.84 -23.34 3.36
CA ARG A 203 2.99 -24.01 2.71
C ARG A 203 4.22 -23.11 2.57
N LEU A 204 3.99 -21.81 2.43
CA LEU A 204 5.04 -20.81 2.28
C LEU A 204 5.54 -20.28 3.63
N SER A 205 4.94 -20.74 4.74
CA SER A 205 5.42 -20.39 6.08
C SER A 205 6.88 -20.87 6.24
N ILE A 206 7.75 -19.92 6.62
CA ILE A 206 9.20 -20.15 6.68
C ILE A 206 9.50 -21.14 7.84
N GLN A 207 9.75 -22.39 7.47
CA GLN A 207 10.34 -23.41 8.34
C GLN A 207 11.67 -23.85 7.68
N THR A 208 12.65 -22.95 7.65
CA THR A 208 13.88 -23.25 6.95
C THR A 208 15.03 -23.48 7.92
N ASP A 209 15.77 -24.54 7.64
CA ASP A 209 17.10 -24.81 8.18
C ASP A 209 18.14 -24.04 7.33
N ASP A 210 17.92 -22.72 7.20
CA ASP A 210 18.78 -21.85 6.40
C ASP A 210 20.00 -21.44 7.25
N PRO A 211 21.20 -21.93 6.92
CA PRO A 211 22.42 -21.66 7.70
C PRO A 211 22.79 -20.16 7.70
N PHE A 212 22.32 -19.39 6.75
CA PHE A 212 22.57 -17.95 6.70
C PHE A 212 21.77 -17.18 7.78
N ILE A 213 20.67 -17.73 8.28
CA ILE A 213 19.91 -17.14 9.40
C ILE A 213 20.75 -17.11 10.67
N ASP A 214 21.37 -18.24 11.03
CA ASP A 214 22.21 -18.33 12.22
C ASP A 214 23.47 -17.47 12.07
N LEU A 215 24.10 -17.51 10.88
CA LEU A 215 25.26 -16.66 10.58
C LEU A 215 24.92 -15.17 10.68
N TRP A 216 23.73 -14.77 10.23
CA TRP A 216 23.27 -13.39 10.37
C TRP A 216 23.03 -12.98 11.83
N LYS A 217 22.42 -13.85 12.64
CA LYS A 217 22.22 -13.61 14.07
C LYS A 217 23.56 -13.47 14.80
N ASP A 218 24.52 -14.33 14.53
CA ASP A 218 25.86 -14.28 15.10
C ASP A 218 26.59 -12.99 14.70
N PHE A 219 26.52 -12.62 13.43
CA PHE A 219 27.09 -11.36 12.95
C PHE A 219 26.45 -10.16 13.66
N PHE A 220 25.12 -10.08 13.70
CA PHE A 220 24.38 -8.98 14.35
C PHE A 220 24.77 -8.83 15.83
N ASN A 221 24.88 -9.94 16.56
CA ASN A 221 25.26 -9.94 17.96
C ASN A 221 26.74 -9.55 18.18
N THR A 222 27.62 -9.93 17.25
CA THR A 222 29.07 -9.72 17.37
C THR A 222 29.48 -8.29 17.04
N ILE A 223 28.83 -7.63 16.07
CA ILE A 223 29.15 -6.23 15.68
C ILE A 223 28.54 -5.20 16.62
N GLY A 224 27.61 -5.61 17.49
CA GLY A 224 26.94 -4.73 18.45
C GLY A 224 27.94 -4.16 19.49
N ILE A 225 28.08 -2.84 19.55
CA ILE A 225 28.88 -2.17 20.56
C ILE A 225 27.99 -1.88 21.76
N LYS A 226 28.13 -2.63 22.86
CA LYS A 226 27.28 -2.54 24.06
C LYS A 226 27.18 -1.13 24.63
N GLU A 227 28.31 -0.40 24.64
CA GLU A 227 28.38 0.99 25.14
C GLU A 227 27.58 2.00 24.30
N ARG A 228 27.18 1.63 23.08
CA ARG A 228 26.37 2.44 22.16
C ARG A 228 24.92 2.01 22.10
N GLU A 229 24.52 0.99 22.86
CA GLU A 229 23.14 0.53 22.89
C GLU A 229 22.21 1.63 23.40
N ASN A 230 21.23 1.99 22.57
CA ASN A 230 20.17 2.94 22.91
C ASN A 230 18.83 2.38 22.45
N HIS A 231 18.19 1.64 23.34
CA HIS A 231 16.90 0.98 23.04
C HIS A 231 15.79 1.96 22.67
N GLN A 232 15.80 3.19 23.18
CA GLN A 232 14.80 4.19 22.81
C GLN A 232 15.03 4.69 21.37
N CYS A 233 16.25 5.02 21.02
CA CYS A 233 16.63 5.39 19.66
C CYS A 233 16.31 4.25 18.67
N GLN A 234 16.67 3.02 19.02
CA GLN A 234 16.39 1.84 18.22
C GLN A 234 14.87 1.63 17.97
N ARG A 235 14.02 1.84 19.00
CA ARG A 235 12.55 1.73 18.83
C ARG A 235 11.96 2.85 17.97
N ASN A 236 12.55 4.05 18.03
CA ASN A 236 12.10 5.16 17.21
C ASN A 236 12.44 4.98 15.73
N LEU A 237 13.63 4.46 15.43
CA LEU A 237 14.10 4.21 14.07
C LEU A 237 13.57 2.91 13.48
N MET A 238 13.35 1.90 14.33
CA MET A 238 12.87 0.57 13.96
C MET A 238 11.75 0.16 14.92
N PRO A 239 10.50 0.56 14.66
CA PRO A 239 9.34 0.23 15.50
C PRO A 239 9.19 -1.28 15.73
N LEU A 240 8.70 -1.67 16.92
CA LEU A 240 8.66 -3.08 17.34
C LEU A 240 7.84 -3.99 16.42
N TRP A 241 6.82 -3.46 15.78
CA TRP A 241 5.94 -4.25 14.92
C TRP A 241 6.61 -4.74 13.61
N TYR A 242 7.68 -4.05 13.13
CA TYR A 242 8.47 -4.55 12.00
C TYR A 242 9.35 -5.75 12.39
N ARG A 243 9.72 -5.89 13.69
CA ARG A 243 10.66 -6.91 14.16
C ARG A 243 10.11 -8.33 14.08
N LYS A 244 8.80 -8.50 13.96
CA LYS A 244 8.14 -9.80 13.88
C LYS A 244 8.72 -10.69 12.77
N HIS A 245 9.09 -10.10 11.64
CA HIS A 245 9.60 -10.80 10.46
C HIS A 245 11.11 -10.59 10.26
N MET A 246 11.80 -10.00 11.22
CA MET A 246 13.25 -9.80 11.15
C MET A 246 13.97 -10.92 11.92
N THR A 247 14.82 -11.66 11.21
CA THR A 247 15.50 -12.84 11.71
C THR A 247 16.37 -12.58 12.96
N GLU A 248 16.98 -11.41 13.05
CA GLU A 248 17.83 -10.99 14.18
C GLU A 248 17.05 -10.72 15.48
N PHE A 249 15.73 -10.70 15.45
CA PHE A 249 14.87 -10.49 16.62
C PHE A 249 13.96 -11.69 16.96
N GLN A 250 14.12 -12.81 16.23
CA GLN A 250 13.39 -14.07 16.45
C GLN A 250 14.14 -15.04 17.35
#